data_cc0d2e5879d4523ae0d23de610dd72d9
#
_entry.id   cc0d2e5879d4523ae0d23de610dd72d9
#
_cell.length_a   1.000
_cell.length_b   1.000
_cell.length_c   1.000
_cell.angle_alpha   90.00
_cell.angle_beta   90.00
_cell.angle_gamma   90.00
#
_symmetry.space_group_name_H-M   'P 1'
#
loop_
_entity.id
_entity.type
_entity.pdbx_description
1 polymer ?
#
loop_
_entity_poly.entity_id
_entity_poly.type
_entity_poly.pdbx_seq_one_letter_code
_entity_poly.pdbx_strand_id
1 'polypeptide(L)'
;MRKSKYLVLNSFYFDFNDDLTEIIEIKSLFENQNILDLFRFDKLISIKESQFEFYNLNFLYLPKNIEIMGKYVFLNNQIQLLDLSNYINLRIIKSGVFSYNQIKQLKLPDNIEEIKWSAFLKNQIKILDLSNCIKLKNIREAAFRENQIKHLKLPKNIEKIEL
;
A
#
# COMPACT_ATOMS: atom_id res chain seq x y z
N MET A 1 -16.00 28.89 -6.60
CA MET A 1 -14.64 28.91 -6.03
C MET A 1 -14.54 27.72 -5.05
N ARG A 2 -13.78 26.65 -5.37
CA ARG A 2 -13.52 25.56 -4.43
C ARG A 2 -12.74 26.13 -3.25
N LYS A 3 -13.24 25.99 -2.04
CA LYS A 3 -12.44 26.23 -0.83
C LYS A 3 -11.55 25.02 -0.66
N SER A 4 -10.29 25.12 -1.12
CA SER A 4 -9.30 24.09 -0.86
C SER A 4 -9.09 23.93 0.64
N LYS A 5 -9.18 22.71 1.13
CA LYS A 5 -8.91 22.38 2.53
C LYS A 5 -7.47 21.88 2.62
N TYR A 6 -6.59 22.77 3.03
CA TYR A 6 -5.17 22.48 3.16
C TYR A 6 -4.82 21.97 4.55
N LEU A 7 -3.96 20.98 4.60
CA LEU A 7 -3.32 20.55 5.82
C LEU A 7 -1.83 20.34 5.59
N VAL A 8 -1.02 20.83 6.50
CA VAL A 8 0.42 20.55 6.56
C VAL A 8 0.66 19.56 7.68
N LEU A 9 1.18 18.39 7.34
CA LEU A 9 1.52 17.37 8.31
C LEU A 9 2.88 16.76 7.95
N ASN A 10 3.79 16.68 8.93
CA ASN A 10 5.11 16.09 8.73
C ASN A 10 5.82 16.59 7.46
N SER A 11 5.74 17.90 7.19
CA SER A 11 6.34 18.53 6.02
C SER A 11 5.71 18.17 4.66
N PHE A 12 4.54 17.57 4.66
CA PHE A 12 3.72 17.41 3.48
C PHE A 12 2.57 18.40 3.50
N TYR A 13 2.29 18.94 2.34
CA TYR A 13 1.09 19.72 2.06
C TYR A 13 0.09 18.82 1.37
N PHE A 14 -1.13 18.74 1.91
CA PHE A 14 -2.21 17.96 1.35
C PHE A 14 -3.37 18.87 0.94
N ASP A 15 -3.85 18.71 -0.28
CA ASP A 15 -5.13 19.24 -0.72
C ASP A 15 -6.13 18.09 -0.88
N PHE A 16 -7.32 18.26 -0.31
CA PHE A 16 -8.36 17.24 -0.27
C PHE A 16 -9.56 17.67 -1.10
N ASN A 17 -10.36 16.69 -1.54
CA ASN A 17 -11.69 16.92 -2.04
C ASN A 17 -12.62 17.45 -0.92
N ASP A 18 -13.83 17.90 -1.29
CA ASP A 18 -14.73 18.63 -0.35
C ASP A 18 -15.18 17.79 0.85
N ASP A 19 -15.27 16.48 0.72
CA ASP A 19 -15.68 15.54 1.78
C ASP A 19 -14.51 14.90 2.53
N LEU A 20 -13.25 15.22 2.17
CA LEU A 20 -12.00 14.70 2.76
C LEU A 20 -11.75 13.20 2.54
N THR A 21 -12.44 12.61 1.58
CA THR A 21 -12.29 11.16 1.29
C THR A 21 -11.13 10.84 0.36
N GLU A 22 -10.59 11.86 -0.34
CA GLU A 22 -9.54 11.72 -1.32
C GLU A 22 -8.52 12.85 -1.26
N ILE A 23 -7.22 12.51 -1.41
CA ILE A 23 -6.15 13.51 -1.57
C ILE A 23 -6.11 13.92 -3.02
N ILE A 24 -6.23 15.23 -3.30
CA ILE A 24 -6.18 15.80 -4.65
C ILE A 24 -4.74 16.10 -5.05
N GLU A 25 -3.99 16.78 -4.18
CA GLU A 25 -2.62 17.20 -4.43
C GLU A 25 -1.75 16.99 -3.19
N ILE A 26 -0.47 16.65 -3.43
CA ILE A 26 0.54 16.52 -2.39
C ILE A 26 1.77 17.29 -2.83
N LYS A 27 2.33 18.06 -1.90
CA LYS A 27 3.65 18.67 -2.08
C LYS A 27 4.51 18.38 -0.86
N SER A 28 5.69 17.86 -1.06
CA SER A 28 6.68 17.81 0.01
C SER A 28 7.24 19.21 0.22
N LEU A 29 7.25 19.67 1.46
CA LEU A 29 7.79 20.98 1.83
C LEU A 29 9.29 20.93 2.11
N PHE A 30 9.83 19.75 2.41
CA PHE A 30 11.25 19.56 2.72
C PHE A 30 11.76 18.24 2.16
N GLU A 31 13.01 18.22 1.74
CA GLU A 31 13.75 17.00 1.42
C GLU A 31 14.00 16.19 2.70
N ASN A 32 13.94 14.85 2.61
CA ASN A 32 14.25 13.87 3.69
C ASN A 32 13.17 13.61 4.76
N GLN A 33 11.91 13.67 4.42
CA GLN A 33 10.86 13.14 5.29
C GLN A 33 10.57 11.68 4.95
N ASN A 34 10.97 10.76 5.85
CA ASN A 34 10.86 9.30 5.62
C ASN A 34 9.58 8.68 6.20
N ILE A 35 8.69 9.49 6.77
CA ILE A 35 7.47 9.05 7.46
C ILE A 35 6.26 9.69 6.80
N LEU A 36 5.35 8.86 6.30
CA LEU A 36 4.03 9.29 5.88
C LEU A 36 3.02 8.86 6.94
N ASP A 37 2.48 9.83 7.68
CA ASP A 37 1.43 9.58 8.67
C ASP A 37 0.08 10.14 8.20
N LEU A 38 -0.76 9.25 7.70
CA LEU A 38 -2.13 9.53 7.29
C LEU A 38 -3.17 9.01 8.30
N PHE A 39 -2.73 8.47 9.44
CA PHE A 39 -3.59 7.77 10.40
C PHE A 39 -4.75 8.64 10.92
N ARG A 40 -4.54 9.96 11.01
CA ARG A 40 -5.53 10.91 11.53
C ARG A 40 -6.66 11.27 10.56
N PHE A 41 -6.51 10.89 9.29
CA PHE A 41 -7.51 11.20 8.26
C PHE A 41 -8.57 10.10 8.19
N ASP A 42 -9.45 10.06 9.17
CA ASP A 42 -10.48 9.03 9.33
C ASP A 42 -11.50 8.96 8.18
N LYS A 43 -11.66 10.06 7.44
CA LYS A 43 -12.51 10.12 6.24
C LYS A 43 -11.80 9.73 4.95
N LEU A 44 -10.46 9.62 4.95
CA LEU A 44 -9.71 9.27 3.77
C LEU A 44 -9.86 7.77 3.49
N ILE A 45 -10.54 7.45 2.39
CA ILE A 45 -10.80 6.08 1.96
C ILE A 45 -10.01 5.68 0.72
N SER A 46 -9.44 6.64 0.01
CA SER A 46 -8.73 6.36 -1.24
C SER A 46 -7.49 7.23 -1.42
N ILE A 47 -6.44 6.61 -1.96
CA ILE A 47 -5.20 7.26 -2.39
C ILE A 47 -5.07 7.02 -3.89
N LYS A 48 -4.84 8.09 -4.65
CA LYS A 48 -4.75 8.02 -6.12
C LYS A 48 -3.48 7.33 -6.58
N GLU A 49 -3.48 7.00 -7.88
CA GLU A 49 -2.34 6.40 -8.57
C GLU A 49 -1.09 7.28 -8.43
N SER A 50 0.07 6.64 -8.16
CA SER A 50 1.41 7.24 -8.08
C SER A 50 1.59 8.39 -7.06
N GLN A 51 0.64 8.64 -6.15
CA GLN A 51 0.67 9.82 -5.29
C GLN A 51 1.90 9.91 -4.38
N PHE A 52 2.49 8.80 -3.97
CA PHE A 52 3.66 8.73 -3.09
C PHE A 52 4.82 7.95 -3.71
N GLU A 53 4.88 7.91 -5.03
CA GLU A 53 5.97 7.29 -5.78
C GLU A 53 7.27 8.10 -5.61
N PHE A 54 8.40 7.43 -5.32
CA PHE A 54 9.75 8.04 -5.16
C PHE A 54 9.93 9.01 -3.98
N TYR A 55 9.14 8.89 -2.93
CA TYR A 55 9.20 9.80 -1.76
C TYR A 55 10.22 9.38 -0.68
N ASN A 56 11.00 8.30 -0.89
CA ASN A 56 11.98 7.76 0.08
C ASN A 56 11.34 7.38 1.43
N LEU A 57 10.08 6.96 1.46
CA LEU A 57 9.35 6.62 2.68
C LEU A 57 9.90 5.34 3.31
N ASN A 58 10.23 5.41 4.61
CA ASN A 58 10.61 4.25 5.42
C ASN A 58 9.43 3.72 6.24
N PHE A 59 8.56 4.62 6.69
CA PHE A 59 7.40 4.30 7.52
C PHE A 59 6.12 4.84 6.91
N LEU A 60 5.07 4.04 7.03
CA LEU A 60 3.76 4.32 6.46
C LEU A 60 2.68 4.01 7.50
N TYR A 61 1.90 5.04 7.84
CA TYR A 61 0.69 4.91 8.66
C TYR A 61 -0.51 5.33 7.82
N LEU A 62 -1.31 4.35 7.43
CA LEU A 62 -2.51 4.58 6.60
C LEU A 62 -3.73 4.93 7.47
N PRO A 63 -4.74 5.61 6.91
CA PRO A 63 -6.02 5.82 7.59
C PRO A 63 -6.73 4.49 7.81
N LYS A 64 -7.43 4.36 8.94
CA LYS A 64 -8.12 3.09 9.31
C LYS A 64 -9.14 2.62 8.27
N ASN A 65 -9.77 3.56 7.59
CA ASN A 65 -10.86 3.29 6.66
C ASN A 65 -10.40 3.19 5.21
N ILE A 66 -9.09 3.06 4.96
CA ILE A 66 -8.58 2.93 3.60
C ILE A 66 -9.18 1.72 2.89
N GLU A 67 -9.73 1.93 1.71
CA GLU A 67 -10.34 0.91 0.86
C GLU A 67 -9.55 0.73 -0.44
N ILE A 68 -9.03 1.85 -0.96
CA ILE A 68 -8.40 1.89 -2.28
C ILE A 68 -7.03 2.54 -2.20
N MET A 69 -6.01 1.79 -2.57
CA MET A 69 -4.70 2.31 -2.95
C MET A 69 -4.59 2.21 -4.48
N GLY A 70 -4.35 3.33 -5.16
CA GLY A 70 -4.16 3.38 -6.60
C GLY A 70 -2.96 2.55 -7.06
N LYS A 71 -2.79 2.35 -8.36
CA LYS A 71 -1.59 1.69 -8.89
C LYS A 71 -0.36 2.52 -8.52
N TYR A 72 0.77 1.85 -8.25
CA TYR A 72 2.08 2.47 -8.02
C TYR A 72 2.16 3.49 -6.88
N VAL A 73 1.14 3.57 -6.00
CA VAL A 73 1.06 4.60 -4.94
C VAL A 73 2.35 4.73 -4.14
N PHE A 74 2.94 3.62 -3.74
CA PHE A 74 4.17 3.59 -2.93
C PHE A 74 5.35 2.96 -3.67
N LEU A 75 5.32 3.01 -5.01
CA LEU A 75 6.41 2.52 -5.83
C LEU A 75 7.73 3.24 -5.48
N ASN A 76 8.82 2.48 -5.45
CA ASN A 76 10.17 2.98 -5.28
C ASN A 76 10.36 3.85 -4.02
N ASN A 77 10.06 3.25 -2.88
CA ASN A 77 10.29 3.80 -1.55
C ASN A 77 11.28 2.91 -0.76
N GLN A 78 11.40 3.11 0.53
CA GLN A 78 12.33 2.37 1.41
C GLN A 78 11.60 1.65 2.56
N ILE A 79 10.33 1.30 2.35
CA ILE A 79 9.47 0.66 3.35
C ILE A 79 10.04 -0.73 3.69
N GLN A 80 10.31 -0.99 4.98
CA GLN A 80 10.88 -2.26 5.44
C GLN A 80 9.86 -3.15 6.16
N LEU A 81 8.93 -2.56 6.88
CA LEU A 81 7.87 -3.25 7.60
C LEU A 81 6.52 -2.79 7.05
N LEU A 82 5.69 -3.73 6.63
CA LEU A 82 4.37 -3.43 6.12
C LEU A 82 3.34 -4.36 6.79
N ASP A 83 2.63 -3.80 7.77
CA ASP A 83 1.52 -4.51 8.43
C ASP A 83 0.19 -3.88 7.99
N LEU A 84 -0.51 -4.57 7.11
CA LEU A 84 -1.83 -4.18 6.61
C LEU A 84 -2.96 -5.01 7.24
N SER A 85 -2.69 -5.83 8.25
CA SER A 85 -3.66 -6.80 8.80
C SER A 85 -4.94 -6.15 9.36
N ASN A 86 -4.86 -4.91 9.85
CA ASN A 86 -5.99 -4.19 10.42
C ASN A 86 -6.86 -3.41 9.41
N TYR A 87 -6.47 -3.38 8.12
CA TYR A 87 -7.19 -2.61 7.11
C TYR A 87 -8.28 -3.47 6.45
N ILE A 88 -9.35 -3.72 7.20
CA ILE A 88 -10.41 -4.69 6.85
C ILE A 88 -11.24 -4.31 5.60
N ASN A 89 -11.16 -3.06 5.16
CA ASN A 89 -11.85 -2.59 3.96
C ASN A 89 -10.99 -2.73 2.69
N LEU A 90 -9.69 -2.97 2.85
CA LEU A 90 -8.77 -3.15 1.74
C LEU A 90 -8.87 -4.58 1.19
N ARG A 91 -9.48 -4.73 0.00
CA ARG A 91 -9.72 -6.04 -0.62
C ARG A 91 -8.75 -6.39 -1.74
N ILE A 92 -8.19 -5.37 -2.37
CA ILE A 92 -7.33 -5.56 -3.55
C ILE A 92 -6.03 -4.81 -3.36
N ILE A 93 -4.90 -5.51 -3.49
CA ILE A 93 -3.59 -4.87 -3.65
C ILE A 93 -3.38 -4.63 -5.15
N LYS A 94 -3.47 -3.36 -5.56
CA LYS A 94 -3.37 -2.98 -6.97
C LYS A 94 -1.96 -3.13 -7.54
N SER A 95 -1.86 -3.03 -8.86
CA SER A 95 -0.59 -3.24 -9.58
C SER A 95 0.51 -2.28 -9.11
N GLY A 96 1.67 -2.84 -8.82
CA GLY A 96 2.89 -2.11 -8.49
C GLY A 96 2.85 -1.29 -7.19
N VAL A 97 1.80 -1.39 -6.36
CA VAL A 97 1.60 -0.51 -5.20
C VAL A 97 2.83 -0.42 -4.30
N PHE A 98 3.47 -1.54 -4.03
CA PHE A 98 4.66 -1.62 -3.17
C PHE A 98 5.89 -2.16 -3.91
N SER A 99 5.92 -2.07 -5.23
CA SER A 99 7.10 -2.46 -6.00
C SER A 99 8.32 -1.63 -5.63
N TYR A 100 9.51 -2.22 -5.75
CA TYR A 100 10.79 -1.53 -5.53
C TYR A 100 10.87 -0.89 -4.14
N ASN A 101 10.58 -1.70 -3.11
CA ASN A 101 10.76 -1.32 -1.71
C ASN A 101 11.80 -2.24 -1.04
N GLN A 102 11.88 -2.21 0.28
CA GLN A 102 12.80 -3.04 1.07
C GLN A 102 12.03 -3.92 2.06
N ILE A 103 10.79 -4.31 1.72
CA ILE A 103 9.88 -5.00 2.63
C ILE A 103 10.47 -6.37 3.01
N LYS A 104 10.72 -6.56 4.31
CA LYS A 104 11.21 -7.80 4.90
C LYS A 104 10.10 -8.57 5.59
N GLN A 105 9.15 -7.83 6.19
CA GLN A 105 8.00 -8.39 6.89
C GLN A 105 6.73 -7.81 6.26
N LEU A 106 5.85 -8.70 5.84
CA LEU A 106 4.57 -8.38 5.23
C LEU A 106 3.46 -9.10 5.96
N LYS A 107 2.43 -8.35 6.35
CA LYS A 107 1.14 -8.91 6.76
C LYS A 107 0.03 -8.28 5.94
N LEU A 108 -0.85 -9.11 5.40
CA LEU A 108 -2.03 -8.69 4.64
C LEU A 108 -3.31 -8.90 5.46
N PRO A 109 -4.38 -8.14 5.16
CA PRO A 109 -5.69 -8.39 5.76
C PRO A 109 -6.25 -9.75 5.35
N ASP A 110 -6.96 -10.42 6.24
CA ASP A 110 -7.56 -11.73 5.98
C ASP A 110 -8.61 -11.72 4.85
N ASN A 111 -9.17 -10.55 4.57
CA ASN A 111 -10.22 -10.35 3.56
C ASN A 111 -9.71 -9.92 2.18
N ILE A 112 -8.39 -9.95 1.94
CA ILE A 112 -7.82 -9.72 0.60
C ILE A 112 -8.39 -10.75 -0.38
N GLU A 113 -8.83 -10.27 -1.54
CA GLU A 113 -9.43 -11.06 -2.62
C GLU A 113 -8.48 -11.26 -3.80
N GLU A 114 -7.65 -10.26 -4.07
CA GLU A 114 -6.71 -10.30 -5.20
C GLU A 114 -5.44 -9.50 -4.94
N ILE A 115 -4.30 -10.05 -5.37
CA ILE A 115 -3.01 -9.36 -5.45
C ILE A 115 -2.68 -9.18 -6.92
N LYS A 116 -2.64 -7.92 -7.36
CA LYS A 116 -2.46 -7.57 -8.76
C LYS A 116 -0.99 -7.65 -9.19
N TRP A 117 -0.79 -7.45 -10.48
CA TRP A 117 0.48 -7.52 -11.18
C TRP A 117 1.57 -6.69 -10.51
N SER A 118 2.74 -7.32 -10.28
CA SER A 118 3.93 -6.70 -9.69
C SER A 118 3.72 -6.01 -8.34
N ALA A 119 2.66 -6.31 -7.58
CA ALA A 119 2.28 -5.57 -6.38
C ALA A 119 3.41 -5.42 -5.35
N PHE A 120 4.25 -6.44 -5.20
CA PHE A 120 5.41 -6.48 -4.30
C PHE A 120 6.71 -6.86 -5.03
N LEU A 121 6.81 -6.56 -6.33
CA LEU A 121 8.00 -6.81 -7.13
C LEU A 121 9.22 -6.13 -6.50
N LYS A 122 10.39 -6.81 -6.52
CA LYS A 122 11.67 -6.28 -6.00
C LYS A 122 11.56 -5.78 -4.55
N ASN A 123 11.36 -6.72 -3.65
CA ASN A 123 11.40 -6.52 -2.21
C ASN A 123 12.36 -7.54 -1.55
N GLN A 124 12.34 -7.64 -0.24
CA GLN A 124 13.24 -8.52 0.54
C GLN A 124 12.46 -9.52 1.40
N ILE A 125 11.24 -9.89 0.98
CA ILE A 125 10.35 -10.78 1.72
C ILE A 125 10.96 -12.19 1.77
N LYS A 126 11.12 -12.74 2.98
CA LYS A 126 11.67 -14.09 3.18
C LYS A 126 10.61 -15.11 3.58
N ILE A 127 9.59 -14.65 4.30
CA ILE A 127 8.47 -15.46 4.75
C ILE A 127 7.21 -14.79 4.24
N LEU A 128 6.42 -15.54 3.47
CA LEU A 128 5.12 -15.10 2.97
C LEU A 128 4.05 -16.06 3.47
N ASP A 129 3.34 -15.65 4.52
CA ASP A 129 2.24 -16.41 5.08
C ASP A 129 0.91 -15.73 4.70
N LEU A 130 0.20 -16.33 3.77
CA LEU A 130 -1.12 -15.92 3.29
C LEU A 130 -2.23 -16.88 3.72
N SER A 131 -1.94 -17.80 4.64
CA SER A 131 -2.88 -18.86 5.04
C SER A 131 -4.19 -18.34 5.61
N ASN A 132 -4.18 -17.15 6.24
CA ASN A 132 -5.36 -16.50 6.77
C ASN A 132 -6.16 -15.69 5.73
N CYS A 133 -5.59 -15.43 4.56
CA CYS A 133 -6.25 -14.66 3.50
C CYS A 133 -7.29 -15.54 2.78
N ILE A 134 -8.32 -15.98 3.51
CA ILE A 134 -9.28 -17.00 3.05
C ILE A 134 -10.13 -16.59 1.85
N LYS A 135 -10.16 -15.31 1.50
CA LYS A 135 -10.84 -14.79 0.31
C LYS A 135 -9.92 -14.61 -0.90
N LEU A 136 -8.60 -14.78 -0.70
CA LEU A 136 -7.62 -14.60 -1.76
C LEU A 136 -7.75 -15.73 -2.79
N LYS A 137 -8.11 -15.36 -4.02
CA LYS A 137 -8.30 -16.27 -5.15
C LYS A 137 -7.19 -16.17 -6.17
N ASN A 138 -6.69 -14.96 -6.40
CA ASN A 138 -5.76 -14.71 -7.49
C ASN A 138 -4.51 -13.95 -7.03
N ILE A 139 -3.36 -14.48 -7.40
CA ILE A 139 -2.07 -13.79 -7.34
C ILE A 139 -1.60 -13.64 -8.79
N ARG A 140 -1.51 -12.39 -9.25
CA ARG A 140 -1.18 -12.09 -10.64
C ARG A 140 0.31 -12.09 -10.90
N GLU A 141 0.66 -12.11 -12.19
CA GLU A 141 2.03 -12.19 -12.70
C GLU A 141 2.99 -11.24 -11.98
N ALA A 142 4.18 -11.75 -11.68
CA ALA A 142 5.25 -11.02 -11.02
C ALA A 142 4.90 -10.38 -9.66
N ALA A 143 3.75 -10.70 -9.04
CA ALA A 143 3.31 -10.06 -7.79
C ALA A 143 4.36 -10.08 -6.69
N PHE A 144 5.13 -11.15 -6.58
CA PHE A 144 6.24 -11.31 -5.61
C PHE A 144 7.59 -11.58 -6.27
N ARG A 145 7.72 -11.34 -7.57
CA ARG A 145 8.96 -11.57 -8.30
C ARG A 145 10.13 -10.76 -7.70
N GLU A 146 11.33 -11.29 -7.78
CA GLU A 146 12.55 -10.67 -7.24
C GLU A 146 12.44 -10.38 -5.72
N ASN A 147 11.89 -11.33 -4.98
CA ASN A 147 11.95 -11.42 -3.52
C ASN A 147 12.89 -12.57 -3.10
N GLN A 148 13.01 -12.83 -1.81
CA GLN A 148 13.88 -13.85 -1.22
C GLN A 148 13.07 -14.93 -0.49
N ILE A 149 11.86 -15.27 -0.98
CA ILE A 149 10.89 -16.12 -0.29
C ILE A 149 11.46 -17.53 -0.13
N LYS A 150 11.62 -17.95 1.13
CA LYS A 150 12.04 -19.30 1.52
C LYS A 150 10.91 -20.13 2.10
N HIS A 151 9.92 -19.45 2.68
CA HIS A 151 8.74 -20.07 3.29
C HIS A 151 7.49 -19.41 2.74
N LEU A 152 6.65 -20.24 2.11
CA LEU A 152 5.37 -19.81 1.52
C LEU A 152 4.25 -20.64 2.13
N LYS A 153 3.22 -19.95 2.64
CA LYS A 153 1.94 -20.57 2.97
C LYS A 153 0.83 -19.89 2.20
N LEU A 154 0.01 -20.67 1.55
CA LEU A 154 -1.12 -20.20 0.74
C LEU A 154 -2.45 -20.57 1.40
N PRO A 155 -3.53 -19.81 1.16
CA PRO A 155 -4.87 -20.20 1.58
C PRO A 155 -5.34 -21.42 0.77
N LYS A 156 -6.23 -22.22 1.38
CA LYS A 156 -6.72 -23.47 0.73
C LYS A 156 -7.52 -23.24 -0.54
N ASN A 157 -8.08 -22.06 -0.70
CA ASN A 157 -9.01 -21.70 -1.79
C ASN A 157 -8.37 -20.82 -2.87
N ILE A 158 -7.04 -20.80 -2.95
CA ILE A 158 -6.36 -20.12 -4.06
C ILE A 158 -6.73 -20.79 -5.40
N GLU A 159 -7.15 -19.99 -6.36
CA GLU A 159 -7.59 -20.48 -7.68
C GLU A 159 -6.49 -20.34 -8.74
N LYS A 160 -5.74 -19.23 -8.67
CA LYS A 160 -4.73 -18.94 -9.69
C LYS A 160 -3.51 -18.22 -9.12
N ILE A 161 -2.35 -18.72 -9.50
CA ILE A 161 -1.06 -18.06 -9.28
C ILE A 161 -0.38 -17.93 -10.64
N GLU A 162 -0.12 -16.70 -11.05
CA GLU A 162 0.65 -16.39 -12.26
C GLU A 162 2.11 -16.07 -11.84
N LEU A 163 3.07 -16.79 -12.43
CA LEU A 163 4.50 -16.66 -12.10
C LEU A 163 5.21 -15.61 -12.95
#